data_3bbef110c3d5e3d55a57c27054943fc2
#
_entry.id   3bbef110c3d5e3d55a57c27054943fc2
#
_cell.length_a   1.000
_cell.length_b   1.000
_cell.length_c   1.000
_cell.angle_alpha   90.00
_cell.angle_beta   90.00
_cell.angle_gamma   90.00
#
_symmetry.space_group_name_H-M   'P 1'
#
loop_
_entity.id
_entity.type
_entity.pdbx_description
1 polymer ?
#
loop_
_entity_poly.entity_id
_entity_poly.type
_entity_poly.pdbx_seq_one_letter_code
_entity_poly.pdbx_strand_id
1 'polypeptide(L)'
;MLDRDGKFLAAWPRQEGRFEDAHHIYIGPDDGVYLADRDAHQILKCDTEGELLMSLGTRYKAAMQSPFNHPSDTAVAPSGEIYISDGYGNSCIHRFTAAGEHIDTFGSPGSGPGQFRVPHSLRVAKDGRIYVCDRENHRVQVFSPEGQFLDQWTDFKFPMGIHIDDNQIVYVTDQVPRLSIYTLEGELLARGRTFENCHNVYTDSRGYIYGVDTANQRVQKFAKV
;
A
#
# COMPACT_ATOMS: atom_id res chain seq x y z
N MET A 1 2.32 -11.96 -15.25
CA MET A 1 2.23 -12.91 -14.12
C MET A 1 3.42 -13.84 -14.17
N LEU A 2 3.93 -14.21 -13.03
CA LEU A 2 5.03 -15.16 -12.87
C LEU A 2 4.54 -16.31 -11.99
N ASP A 3 5.09 -17.50 -12.18
CA ASP A 3 4.89 -18.57 -11.19
C ASP A 3 5.74 -18.33 -9.93
N ARG A 4 5.58 -19.22 -8.95
CA ARG A 4 6.29 -19.15 -7.66
C ARG A 4 7.82 -19.22 -7.76
N ASP A 5 8.35 -19.70 -8.88
CA ASP A 5 9.78 -19.85 -9.14
C ASP A 5 10.32 -18.71 -10.02
N GLY A 6 9.46 -17.71 -10.34
CA GLY A 6 9.78 -16.53 -11.13
C GLY A 6 9.71 -16.76 -12.64
N LYS A 7 9.18 -17.89 -13.10
CA LYS A 7 9.00 -18.15 -14.53
C LYS A 7 7.78 -17.38 -15.05
N PHE A 8 7.94 -16.75 -16.20
CA PHE A 8 6.85 -16.03 -16.86
C PHE A 8 5.71 -17.01 -17.26
N LEU A 9 4.50 -16.67 -16.88
CA LEU A 9 3.28 -17.40 -17.22
C LEU A 9 2.47 -16.65 -18.27
N ALA A 10 2.10 -15.41 -17.97
CA ALA A 10 1.27 -14.58 -18.84
C ALA A 10 1.49 -13.10 -18.57
N ALA A 11 1.12 -12.26 -19.52
CA ALA A 11 0.91 -10.82 -19.32
C ALA A 11 -0.54 -10.51 -19.64
N TRP A 12 -1.07 -9.49 -19.00
CA TRP A 12 -2.34 -8.94 -19.48
C TRP A 12 -2.21 -8.46 -20.92
N PRO A 13 -3.30 -8.52 -21.70
CA PRO A 13 -3.31 -7.92 -23.04
C PRO A 13 -2.79 -6.49 -22.99
N ARG A 14 -2.10 -6.06 -24.03
CA ARG A 14 -1.54 -4.72 -24.09
C ARG A 14 -2.62 -3.67 -23.82
N GLN A 15 -2.45 -2.91 -22.77
CA GLN A 15 -3.40 -1.92 -22.26
C GLN A 15 -2.93 -0.51 -22.61
N GLU A 16 -2.69 -0.25 -23.94
CA GLU A 16 -2.22 1.08 -24.37
C GLU A 16 -3.13 2.20 -23.85
N GLY A 17 -2.50 3.16 -23.14
CA GLY A 17 -3.20 4.31 -22.59
C GLY A 17 -4.13 4.03 -21.42
N ARG A 18 -4.18 2.81 -20.85
CA ARG A 18 -4.98 2.52 -19.66
C ARG A 18 -4.30 3.05 -18.40
N PHE A 19 -2.98 2.86 -18.28
CA PHE A 19 -2.17 3.29 -17.14
C PHE A 19 -1.23 4.40 -17.55
N GLU A 20 -1.03 5.38 -16.67
CA GLU A 20 -0.02 6.43 -16.83
C GLU A 20 1.22 6.11 -15.98
N ASP A 21 1.02 5.88 -14.69
CA ASP A 21 2.06 5.46 -13.76
C ASP A 21 1.46 4.55 -12.69
N ALA A 22 1.45 3.24 -12.95
CA ALA A 22 1.00 2.23 -12.00
C ALA A 22 1.99 2.12 -10.84
N HIS A 23 1.82 2.96 -9.83
CA HIS A 23 2.71 3.12 -8.69
C HIS A 23 2.65 1.95 -7.72
N HIS A 24 1.47 1.42 -7.45
CA HIS A 24 1.26 0.33 -6.50
C HIS A 24 0.27 -0.69 -7.01
N ILE A 25 0.45 -1.95 -6.59
CA ILE A 25 -0.46 -3.07 -6.86
C ILE A 25 -0.85 -3.73 -5.54
N TYR A 26 -2.15 -3.97 -5.35
CA TYR A 26 -2.70 -4.72 -4.23
C TYR A 26 -3.67 -5.79 -4.74
N ILE A 27 -3.56 -7.00 -4.22
CA ILE A 27 -4.51 -8.08 -4.50
C ILE A 27 -5.49 -8.15 -3.33
N GLY A 28 -6.75 -7.92 -3.62
CA GLY A 28 -7.83 -7.97 -2.63
C GLY A 28 -8.23 -9.39 -2.23
N PRO A 29 -9.03 -9.55 -1.17
CA PRO A 29 -9.48 -10.85 -0.70
C PRO A 29 -10.46 -11.54 -1.68
N ASP A 30 -10.94 -10.81 -2.67
CA ASP A 30 -11.80 -11.27 -3.77
C ASP A 30 -11.04 -11.52 -5.08
N ASP A 31 -9.71 -11.66 -5.00
CA ASP A 31 -8.78 -11.74 -6.14
C ASP A 31 -8.81 -10.51 -7.07
N GLY A 32 -9.49 -9.44 -6.68
CA GLY A 32 -9.46 -8.16 -7.38
C GLY A 32 -8.07 -7.52 -7.34
N VAL A 33 -7.58 -7.10 -8.50
CA VAL A 33 -6.28 -6.45 -8.65
C VAL A 33 -6.48 -4.94 -8.65
N TYR A 34 -6.07 -4.30 -7.56
CA TYR A 34 -6.14 -2.85 -7.42
C TYR A 34 -4.81 -2.21 -7.83
N LEU A 35 -4.88 -1.19 -8.65
CA LEU A 35 -3.73 -0.45 -9.16
C LEU A 35 -3.87 1.03 -8.82
N ALA A 36 -2.92 1.56 -8.08
CA ALA A 36 -2.82 3.00 -7.87
C ALA A 36 -2.11 3.62 -9.09
N ASP A 37 -2.89 4.23 -9.99
CA ASP A 37 -2.38 4.96 -11.14
C ASP A 37 -2.13 6.42 -10.72
N ARG A 38 -0.92 6.66 -10.23
CA ARG A 38 -0.53 7.88 -9.53
C ARG A 38 -0.77 9.13 -10.38
N ASP A 39 -0.19 9.18 -11.56
CA ASP A 39 -0.19 10.38 -12.40
C ASP A 39 -1.51 10.56 -13.18
N ALA A 40 -2.30 9.50 -13.29
CA ALA A 40 -3.67 9.59 -13.78
C ALA A 40 -4.70 9.98 -12.69
N HIS A 41 -4.29 10.06 -11.41
CA HIS A 41 -5.14 10.38 -10.25
C HIS A 41 -6.32 9.40 -10.08
N GLN A 42 -6.05 8.09 -10.25
CA GLN A 42 -7.06 7.05 -10.19
C GLN A 42 -6.61 5.82 -9.40
N ILE A 43 -7.59 5.10 -8.89
CA ILE A 43 -7.43 3.70 -8.50
C ILE A 43 -8.27 2.86 -9.46
N LEU A 44 -7.65 1.85 -10.05
CA LEU A 44 -8.31 0.92 -10.95
C LEU A 44 -8.40 -0.45 -10.28
N LYS A 45 -9.58 -1.06 -10.30
CA LYS A 45 -9.77 -2.47 -9.93
C LYS A 45 -9.98 -3.27 -11.19
N CYS A 46 -9.15 -4.29 -11.37
CA CYS A 46 -9.27 -5.25 -12.47
C CYS A 46 -9.48 -6.67 -11.91
N ASP A 47 -9.92 -7.58 -12.76
CA ASP A 47 -9.84 -9.01 -12.48
C ASP A 47 -8.43 -9.57 -12.76
N THR A 48 -8.24 -10.87 -12.58
CA THR A 48 -6.95 -11.56 -12.82
C THR A 48 -6.56 -11.62 -14.30
N GLU A 49 -7.50 -11.45 -15.22
CA GLU A 49 -7.30 -11.38 -16.66
C GLU A 49 -6.99 -9.96 -17.15
N GLY A 50 -7.14 -8.95 -16.28
CA GLY A 50 -6.87 -7.54 -16.55
C GLY A 50 -8.07 -6.75 -17.08
N GLU A 51 -9.27 -7.31 -17.02
CA GLU A 51 -10.48 -6.58 -17.36
C GLU A 51 -10.84 -5.58 -16.24
N LEU A 52 -11.19 -4.35 -16.66
CA LEU A 52 -11.51 -3.28 -15.71
C LEU A 52 -12.88 -3.51 -15.08
N LEU A 53 -12.92 -3.65 -13.77
CA LEU A 53 -14.14 -3.84 -12.97
C LEU A 53 -14.63 -2.53 -12.34
N MET A 54 -13.71 -1.64 -11.92
CA MET A 54 -14.04 -0.39 -11.23
C MET A 54 -12.94 0.65 -11.46
N SER A 55 -13.33 1.93 -11.52
CA SER A 55 -12.41 3.07 -11.51
C SER A 55 -12.87 4.07 -10.47
N LEU A 56 -11.97 4.47 -9.55
CA LEU A 56 -12.19 5.53 -8.57
C LEU A 56 -11.34 6.74 -8.97
N GLY A 57 -11.85 7.95 -8.72
CA GLY A 57 -11.24 9.20 -9.16
C GLY A 57 -11.58 9.54 -10.61
N THR A 58 -11.07 10.67 -11.09
CA THR A 58 -11.28 11.13 -12.47
C THR A 58 -9.94 11.30 -13.16
N ARG A 59 -9.75 10.54 -14.25
CA ARG A 59 -8.48 10.53 -15.01
C ARG A 59 -8.00 11.93 -15.35
N TYR A 60 -6.73 12.22 -15.00
CA TYR A 60 -6.04 13.51 -15.20
C TYR A 60 -6.70 14.72 -14.52
N LYS A 61 -7.55 14.50 -13.53
CA LYS A 61 -8.16 15.58 -12.73
C LYS A 61 -7.74 15.44 -11.27
N ALA A 62 -6.65 16.13 -10.93
CA ALA A 62 -6.24 16.24 -9.54
C ALA A 62 -7.28 17.03 -8.72
N ALA A 63 -7.56 16.55 -7.50
CA ALA A 63 -8.48 17.20 -6.56
C ALA A 63 -7.80 17.36 -5.19
N MET A 64 -7.79 18.59 -4.65
CA MET A 64 -7.14 18.89 -3.38
C MET A 64 -7.96 18.37 -2.20
N GLN A 65 -7.34 17.53 -1.34
CA GLN A 65 -7.95 16.89 -0.17
C GLN A 65 -9.28 16.18 -0.47
N SER A 66 -9.40 15.68 -1.69
CA SER A 66 -10.54 14.99 -2.26
C SER A 66 -10.02 13.89 -3.20
N PRO A 67 -10.74 12.83 -3.53
CA PRO A 67 -10.22 11.77 -4.41
C PRO A 67 -10.06 12.24 -5.86
N PHE A 68 -8.84 12.23 -6.42
CA PHE A 68 -7.50 12.00 -5.88
C PHE A 68 -6.51 13.06 -6.39
N ASN A 69 -5.37 13.17 -5.69
CA ASN A 69 -4.23 13.94 -6.21
C ASN A 69 -2.94 13.14 -6.01
N HIS A 70 -2.58 12.29 -6.98
CA HIS A 70 -1.47 11.36 -6.98
C HIS A 70 -1.56 10.30 -5.86
N PRO A 71 -2.59 9.41 -5.90
CA PRO A 71 -2.76 8.33 -4.92
C PRO A 71 -1.56 7.37 -4.95
N SER A 72 -1.19 6.84 -3.79
CA SER A 72 0.02 6.05 -3.64
C SER A 72 -0.23 4.55 -3.44
N ASP A 73 -1.27 4.16 -2.69
CA ASP A 73 -1.54 2.74 -2.37
C ASP A 73 -3.02 2.52 -2.05
N THR A 74 -3.44 1.25 -2.04
CA THR A 74 -4.80 0.79 -1.75
C THR A 74 -4.77 -0.45 -0.88
N ALA A 75 -5.72 -0.57 0.05
CA ALA A 75 -6.01 -1.81 0.77
C ALA A 75 -7.52 -1.99 0.97
N VAL A 76 -7.96 -3.24 1.06
CA VAL A 76 -9.36 -3.61 1.33
C VAL A 76 -9.46 -4.23 2.71
N ALA A 77 -10.39 -3.72 3.52
CA ALA A 77 -10.67 -4.23 4.84
C ALA A 77 -11.47 -5.54 4.80
N PRO A 78 -11.50 -6.32 5.89
CA PRO A 78 -12.41 -7.48 6.01
C PRO A 78 -13.90 -7.13 5.84
N SER A 79 -14.29 -5.89 6.12
CA SER A 79 -15.64 -5.35 5.86
C SER A 79 -15.96 -5.17 4.38
N GLY A 80 -14.94 -5.20 3.50
CA GLY A 80 -15.03 -4.85 2.09
C GLY A 80 -14.77 -3.37 1.78
N GLU A 81 -14.63 -2.52 2.78
CA GLU A 81 -14.30 -1.11 2.57
C GLU A 81 -12.89 -0.95 1.99
N ILE A 82 -12.75 0.02 1.10
CA ILE A 82 -11.51 0.30 0.38
C ILE A 82 -10.86 1.55 0.99
N TYR A 83 -9.62 1.44 1.42
CA TYR A 83 -8.82 2.54 1.95
C TYR A 83 -7.71 2.87 0.96
N ILE A 84 -7.53 4.17 0.68
CA ILE A 84 -6.60 4.66 -0.33
C ILE A 84 -5.75 5.77 0.28
N SER A 85 -4.42 5.58 0.27
CA SER A 85 -3.50 6.67 0.60
C SER A 85 -3.34 7.60 -0.60
N ASP A 86 -3.61 8.88 -0.38
CA ASP A 86 -3.46 9.93 -1.37
C ASP A 86 -2.31 10.86 -0.94
N GLY A 87 -1.08 10.37 -1.18
CA GLY A 87 0.11 10.84 -0.47
C GLY A 87 1.00 11.80 -1.24
N TYR A 88 1.06 11.74 -2.55
CA TYR A 88 2.03 12.55 -3.30
C TYR A 88 1.57 13.98 -3.56
N GLY A 89 0.29 14.19 -3.78
CA GLY A 89 -0.27 15.53 -3.98
C GLY A 89 -1.18 15.99 -2.86
N ASN A 90 -1.78 15.04 -2.12
CA ASN A 90 -2.57 15.25 -0.92
C ASN A 90 -1.84 14.70 0.32
N SER A 91 -2.47 14.75 1.48
CA SER A 91 -1.92 14.22 2.74
C SER A 91 -3.05 13.61 3.57
N CYS A 92 -3.78 12.67 2.97
CA CYS A 92 -4.97 12.08 3.57
C CYS A 92 -5.15 10.62 3.13
N ILE A 93 -6.09 9.95 3.80
CA ILE A 93 -6.59 8.63 3.47
C ILE A 93 -8.08 8.77 3.11
N HIS A 94 -8.48 8.23 1.98
CA HIS A 94 -9.88 8.16 1.56
C HIS A 94 -10.46 6.79 1.86
N ARG A 95 -11.71 6.74 2.31
CA ARG A 95 -12.46 5.51 2.55
C ARG A 95 -13.64 5.42 1.60
N PHE A 96 -13.83 4.25 1.01
CA PHE A 96 -14.90 3.94 0.06
C PHE A 96 -15.64 2.68 0.46
N THR A 97 -16.90 2.55 0.05
CA THR A 97 -17.62 1.28 0.11
C THR A 97 -17.01 0.27 -0.87
N ALA A 98 -17.34 -1.02 -0.73
CA ALA A 98 -16.97 -2.06 -1.70
C ALA A 98 -17.49 -1.77 -3.12
N ALA A 99 -18.56 -0.99 -3.25
CA ALA A 99 -19.14 -0.55 -4.52
C ALA A 99 -18.44 0.69 -5.13
N GLY A 100 -17.47 1.28 -4.41
CA GLY A 100 -16.71 2.46 -4.87
C GLY A 100 -17.39 3.80 -4.55
N GLU A 101 -18.35 3.85 -3.64
CA GLU A 101 -18.92 5.09 -3.16
C GLU A 101 -18.04 5.69 -2.07
N HIS A 102 -17.67 6.97 -2.20
CA HIS A 102 -16.87 7.67 -1.21
C HIS A 102 -17.64 7.84 0.11
N ILE A 103 -17.05 7.38 1.21
CA ILE A 103 -17.64 7.46 2.56
C ILE A 103 -17.13 8.73 3.25
N ASP A 104 -15.82 8.82 3.46
CA ASP A 104 -15.15 9.93 4.13
C ASP A 104 -13.67 10.02 3.78
N THR A 105 -13.02 11.04 4.35
CA THR A 105 -11.59 11.28 4.22
C THR A 105 -11.05 11.70 5.58
N PHE A 106 -9.93 11.11 6.01
CA PHE A 106 -9.27 11.47 7.26
C PHE A 106 -7.78 11.78 7.05
N GLY A 107 -7.21 12.49 7.99
CA GLY A 107 -5.85 13.01 7.91
C GLY A 107 -5.78 14.41 7.26
N SER A 108 -4.67 15.08 7.49
CA SER A 108 -4.38 16.43 6.97
C SER A 108 -2.87 16.64 6.90
N PRO A 109 -2.37 17.63 6.14
CA PRO A 109 -0.95 17.95 6.11
C PRO A 109 -0.38 18.32 7.48
N GLY A 110 0.76 17.73 7.85
CA GLY A 110 1.46 18.06 9.08
C GLY A 110 2.26 16.91 9.67
N SER A 111 2.68 17.04 10.94
CA SER A 111 3.51 16.06 11.67
C SER A 111 2.90 15.62 13.02
N GLY A 112 1.76 16.18 13.43
CA GLY A 112 1.03 15.73 14.63
C GLY A 112 0.35 14.37 14.44
N PRO A 113 -0.24 13.80 15.50
CA PRO A 113 -1.09 12.62 15.41
C PRO A 113 -2.23 12.83 14.39
N GLY A 114 -2.44 11.87 13.50
CA GLY A 114 -3.45 11.96 12.44
C GLY A 114 -3.12 12.93 11.29
N GLN A 115 -1.95 13.59 11.33
CA GLN A 115 -1.45 14.38 10.22
C GLN A 115 -0.42 13.60 9.42
N PHE A 116 -0.26 13.92 8.14
CA PHE A 116 0.63 13.19 7.22
C PHE A 116 1.57 14.11 6.44
N ARG A 117 2.72 13.53 6.08
CA ARG A 117 3.59 14.01 5.03
C ARG A 117 3.95 12.83 4.14
N VAL A 118 3.27 12.73 3.01
CA VAL A 118 3.35 11.61 2.08
C VAL A 118 2.97 10.28 2.75
N PRO A 119 1.67 10.03 3.08
CA PRO A 119 1.19 8.70 3.41
C PRO A 119 1.39 7.81 2.18
N HIS A 120 2.41 6.92 2.27
CA HIS A 120 2.96 6.27 1.07
C HIS A 120 2.37 4.89 0.83
N SER A 121 2.19 4.11 1.88
CA SER A 121 1.62 2.76 1.81
C SER A 121 0.74 2.49 3.02
N LEU A 122 -0.27 1.67 2.85
CA LEU A 122 -1.19 1.31 3.93
C LEU A 122 -1.61 -0.15 3.87
N ARG A 123 -1.96 -0.73 5.02
CA ARG A 123 -2.63 -2.05 5.13
C ARG A 123 -3.68 -2.02 6.22
N VAL A 124 -4.67 -2.88 6.05
CA VAL A 124 -5.74 -3.08 7.04
C VAL A 124 -5.58 -4.47 7.65
N ALA A 125 -5.53 -4.54 8.98
CA ALA A 125 -5.47 -5.78 9.73
C ALA A 125 -6.85 -6.47 9.81
N LYS A 126 -6.88 -7.74 10.25
CA LYS A 126 -8.14 -8.50 10.39
C LYS A 126 -9.11 -7.90 11.41
N ASP A 127 -8.60 -7.14 12.38
CA ASP A 127 -9.40 -6.41 13.37
C ASP A 127 -9.90 -5.04 12.87
N GLY A 128 -9.55 -4.68 11.63
CA GLY A 128 -9.96 -3.43 10.98
C GLY A 128 -9.00 -2.26 11.22
N ARG A 129 -7.99 -2.37 12.10
CA ARG A 129 -7.00 -1.31 12.29
C ARG A 129 -6.22 -1.04 10.99
N ILE A 130 -5.95 0.23 10.72
CA ILE A 130 -5.28 0.70 9.52
C ILE A 130 -3.86 1.15 9.89
N TYR A 131 -2.87 0.62 9.20
CA TYR A 131 -1.44 0.92 9.40
C TYR A 131 -0.93 1.69 8.19
N VAL A 132 -0.40 2.90 8.41
CA VAL A 132 -0.01 3.82 7.35
C VAL A 132 1.46 4.20 7.49
N CYS A 133 2.26 3.95 6.45
CA CYS A 133 3.60 4.50 6.32
C CYS A 133 3.52 6.01 6.03
N ASP A 134 3.73 6.83 7.04
CA ASP A 134 3.83 8.29 6.95
C ASP A 134 5.29 8.66 6.64
N ARG A 135 5.65 8.54 5.36
CA ARG A 135 7.02 8.44 4.86
C ARG A 135 7.91 9.60 5.30
N GLU A 136 7.51 10.82 5.01
CA GLU A 136 8.32 12.01 5.28
C GLU A 136 8.31 12.44 6.77
N ASN A 137 7.42 11.84 7.57
CA ASN A 137 7.42 11.97 9.03
C ASN A 137 8.17 10.82 9.72
N HIS A 138 8.76 9.89 8.97
CA HIS A 138 9.59 8.79 9.49
C HIS A 138 8.89 7.89 10.49
N ARG A 139 7.61 7.59 10.28
CA ARG A 139 6.79 6.79 11.20
C ARG A 139 5.78 5.91 10.48
N VAL A 140 5.28 4.91 11.20
CA VAL A 140 4.01 4.24 10.88
C VAL A 140 2.98 4.78 11.86
N GLN A 141 1.80 5.17 11.37
CA GLN A 141 0.66 5.52 12.24
C GLN A 141 -0.40 4.43 12.17
N VAL A 142 -1.11 4.21 13.28
CA VAL A 142 -2.19 3.23 13.42
C VAL A 142 -3.49 3.96 13.67
N PHE A 143 -4.55 3.56 12.95
CA PHE A 143 -5.87 4.18 13.03
C PHE A 143 -6.97 3.13 13.27
N SER A 144 -8.10 3.56 13.84
CA SER A 144 -9.33 2.77 13.82
C SER A 144 -9.92 2.70 12.41
N PRO A 145 -10.90 1.80 12.16
CA PRO A 145 -11.61 1.76 10.88
C PRO A 145 -12.26 3.10 10.49
N GLU A 146 -12.64 3.93 11.47
CA GLU A 146 -13.23 5.25 11.26
C GLU A 146 -12.20 6.37 11.10
N GLY A 147 -10.89 6.03 11.03
CA GLY A 147 -9.82 6.99 10.85
C GLY A 147 -9.40 7.75 12.11
N GLN A 148 -9.75 7.26 13.31
CA GLN A 148 -9.27 7.84 14.56
C GLN A 148 -7.83 7.38 14.83
N PHE A 149 -6.93 8.32 15.14
CA PHE A 149 -5.56 8.00 15.52
C PHE A 149 -5.54 7.17 16.82
N LEU A 150 -4.81 6.05 16.79
CA LEU A 150 -4.65 5.13 17.94
C LEU A 150 -3.21 5.12 18.47
N ASP A 151 -2.22 4.98 17.57
CA ASP A 151 -0.83 4.80 17.94
C ASP A 151 0.13 5.22 16.83
N GLN A 152 1.43 5.32 17.13
CA GLN A 152 2.48 5.51 16.13
C GLN A 152 3.77 4.81 16.52
N TRP A 153 4.50 4.31 15.52
CA TRP A 153 5.83 3.71 15.67
C TRP A 153 6.86 4.59 14.95
N THR A 154 7.96 4.95 15.62
CA THR A 154 8.86 6.03 15.16
C THR A 154 10.27 5.58 14.78
N ASP A 155 10.62 4.31 14.94
CA ASP A 155 11.97 3.81 14.60
C ASP A 155 12.09 3.45 13.11
N PHE A 156 11.85 4.43 12.24
CA PHE A 156 11.95 4.30 10.78
C PHE A 156 12.72 5.47 10.16
N LYS A 157 13.18 5.24 8.92
CA LYS A 157 13.75 6.28 8.07
C LYS A 157 13.11 6.21 6.69
N PHE A 158 12.14 7.10 6.41
CA PHE A 158 11.32 7.08 5.22
C PHE A 158 10.68 5.70 4.98
N PRO A 159 9.73 5.22 5.82
CA PRO A 159 9.07 3.94 5.60
C PRO A 159 8.33 3.97 4.27
N MET A 160 8.59 2.97 3.43
CA MET A 160 8.10 2.93 2.04
C MET A 160 6.92 1.99 1.89
N GLY A 161 7.12 0.72 2.16
CA GLY A 161 6.12 -0.33 2.01
C GLY A 161 5.75 -0.98 3.32
N ILE A 162 4.48 -1.34 3.45
CA ILE A 162 3.97 -2.11 4.58
C ILE A 162 3.14 -3.29 4.08
N HIS A 163 3.31 -4.44 4.70
CA HIS A 163 2.51 -5.64 4.47
C HIS A 163 2.11 -6.26 5.81
N ILE A 164 0.92 -6.83 5.86
CA ILE A 164 0.44 -7.60 7.01
C ILE A 164 0.10 -8.99 6.48
N ASP A 165 0.73 -10.02 7.02
CA ASP A 165 0.50 -11.40 6.59
C ASP A 165 -0.74 -12.03 7.25
N ASP A 166 -1.07 -13.26 6.86
CA ASP A 166 -2.21 -13.99 7.39
C ASP A 166 -2.12 -14.28 8.89
N ASN A 167 -0.92 -14.28 9.46
CA ASN A 167 -0.66 -14.43 10.90
C ASN A 167 -0.69 -13.10 11.64
N GLN A 168 -1.05 -12.00 10.96
CA GLN A 168 -1.10 -10.65 11.49
C GLN A 168 0.28 -10.14 11.94
N ILE A 169 1.32 -10.53 11.23
CA ILE A 169 2.67 -10.01 11.37
C ILE A 169 2.86 -8.87 10.38
N VAL A 170 3.43 -7.77 10.85
CA VAL A 170 3.63 -6.54 10.08
C VAL A 170 5.06 -6.45 9.57
N TYR A 171 5.21 -6.27 8.28
CA TYR A 171 6.49 -6.11 7.59
C TYR A 171 6.59 -4.68 7.07
N VAL A 172 7.65 -3.95 7.44
CA VAL A 172 7.87 -2.56 6.99
C VAL A 172 9.25 -2.43 6.39
N THR A 173 9.30 -1.89 5.17
CA THR A 173 10.55 -1.49 4.52
C THR A 173 10.79 -0.01 4.68
N ASP A 174 12.04 0.41 4.82
CA ASP A 174 12.43 1.81 4.85
C ASP A 174 13.69 2.10 4.02
N GLN A 175 14.02 3.38 3.79
CA GLN A 175 15.09 3.80 2.87
C GLN A 175 16.51 3.72 3.46
N VAL A 176 16.69 3.49 4.75
CA VAL A 176 17.92 2.82 5.19
C VAL A 176 17.69 1.37 4.85
N PRO A 177 18.46 0.71 3.94
CA PRO A 177 18.09 -0.59 3.36
C PRO A 177 17.72 -1.63 4.41
N ARG A 178 16.50 -1.60 4.88
CA ARG A 178 16.05 -2.29 6.08
C ARG A 178 14.64 -2.84 5.92
N LEU A 179 14.44 -4.07 6.37
CA LEU A 179 13.15 -4.68 6.64
C LEU A 179 13.02 -4.87 8.15
N SER A 180 11.94 -4.39 8.72
CA SER A 180 11.59 -4.60 10.12
C SER A 180 10.27 -5.37 10.21
N ILE A 181 10.18 -6.31 11.14
CA ILE A 181 9.04 -7.19 11.36
C ILE A 181 8.51 -6.95 12.76
N TYR A 182 7.20 -6.70 12.88
CA TYR A 182 6.54 -6.32 14.12
C TYR A 182 5.29 -7.15 14.38
N THR A 183 4.85 -7.19 15.64
CA THR A 183 3.46 -7.52 15.97
C THR A 183 2.52 -6.36 15.59
N LEU A 184 1.21 -6.59 15.63
CA LEU A 184 0.21 -5.51 15.45
C LEU A 184 0.28 -4.43 16.56
N GLU A 185 0.86 -4.74 17.70
CA GLU A 185 1.04 -3.84 18.84
C GLU A 185 2.36 -3.05 18.77
N GLY A 186 3.15 -3.23 17.69
CA GLY A 186 4.41 -2.51 17.47
C GLY A 186 5.61 -3.10 18.20
N GLU A 187 5.53 -4.34 18.71
CA GLU A 187 6.69 -5.05 19.24
C GLU A 187 7.59 -5.52 18.09
N LEU A 188 8.86 -5.11 18.11
CA LEU A 188 9.85 -5.51 17.11
C LEU A 188 10.24 -6.99 17.29
N LEU A 189 9.91 -7.83 16.32
CA LEU A 189 10.23 -9.26 16.32
C LEU A 189 11.57 -9.55 15.66
N ALA A 190 11.84 -8.88 14.53
CA ALA A 190 13.08 -9.07 13.77
C ALA A 190 13.40 -7.84 12.92
N ARG A 191 14.67 -7.69 12.59
CA ARG A 191 15.14 -6.64 11.70
C ARG A 191 16.36 -7.12 10.92
N GLY A 192 16.38 -6.80 9.64
CA GLY A 192 17.49 -7.17 8.75
C GLY A 192 17.75 -6.11 7.69
N ARG A 193 18.95 -6.20 7.10
CA ARG A 193 19.29 -5.38 5.95
C ARG A 193 18.66 -5.96 4.68
N THR A 194 18.12 -5.09 3.85
CA THR A 194 17.67 -5.41 2.50
C THR A 194 18.62 -4.79 1.45
N PHE A 195 18.10 -4.49 0.28
CA PHE A 195 18.77 -3.73 -0.78
C PHE A 195 18.31 -2.26 -0.74
N GLU A 196 19.09 -1.39 -1.35
CA GLU A 196 18.73 0.04 -1.45
C GLU A 196 17.40 0.22 -2.19
N ASN A 197 16.58 1.16 -1.71
CA ASN A 197 15.26 1.45 -2.27
C ASN A 197 14.31 0.24 -2.34
N CYS A 198 14.24 -0.57 -1.27
CA CYS A 198 13.18 -1.56 -1.10
C CYS A 198 11.83 -0.84 -0.98
N HIS A 199 11.17 -0.66 -2.12
CA HIS A 199 9.99 0.20 -2.24
C HIS A 199 8.74 -0.44 -1.63
N ASN A 200 8.64 -1.76 -1.71
CA ASN A 200 7.51 -2.50 -1.17
C ASN A 200 7.92 -3.91 -0.73
N VAL A 201 7.08 -4.53 0.08
CA VAL A 201 7.27 -5.87 0.60
C VAL A 201 5.95 -6.64 0.56
N TYR A 202 6.03 -7.93 0.31
CA TYR A 202 4.93 -8.87 0.37
C TYR A 202 5.40 -10.23 0.89
N THR A 203 4.50 -11.03 1.48
CA THR A 203 4.78 -12.41 1.86
C THR A 203 3.81 -13.36 1.19
N ASP A 204 4.26 -14.56 0.82
CA ASP A 204 3.35 -15.60 0.34
C ASP A 204 2.92 -16.54 1.50
N SER A 205 1.93 -17.40 1.22
CA SER A 205 1.37 -18.36 2.19
C SER A 205 2.39 -19.37 2.74
N ARG A 206 3.59 -19.45 2.17
CA ARG A 206 4.70 -20.28 2.62
C ARG A 206 5.71 -19.53 3.48
N GLY A 207 5.49 -18.22 3.65
CA GLY A 207 6.36 -17.33 4.43
C GLY A 207 7.61 -16.84 3.68
N TYR A 208 7.67 -16.97 2.34
CA TYR A 208 8.69 -16.27 1.56
C TYR A 208 8.38 -14.78 1.52
N ILE A 209 9.43 -13.98 1.62
CA ILE A 209 9.33 -12.52 1.55
C ILE A 209 9.76 -12.06 0.16
N TYR A 210 8.99 -11.17 -0.44
CA TYR A 210 9.27 -10.55 -1.73
C TYR A 210 9.49 -9.06 -1.53
N GLY A 211 10.63 -8.55 -1.98
CA GLY A 211 10.96 -7.12 -1.93
C GLY A 211 11.04 -6.52 -3.33
N VAL A 212 10.44 -5.35 -3.51
CA VAL A 212 10.46 -4.59 -4.76
C VAL A 212 11.69 -3.68 -4.79
N ASP A 213 12.67 -4.02 -5.62
CA ASP A 213 13.93 -3.29 -5.81
C ASP A 213 13.79 -2.34 -7.02
N THR A 214 13.34 -1.13 -6.77
CA THR A 214 13.11 -0.13 -7.83
C THR A 214 14.41 0.36 -8.46
N ALA A 215 15.50 0.43 -7.70
CA ALA A 215 16.79 0.86 -8.23
C ALA A 215 17.35 -0.09 -9.30
N ASN A 216 17.10 -1.40 -9.14
CA ASN A 216 17.56 -2.43 -10.08
C ASN A 216 16.42 -3.04 -10.93
N GLN A 217 15.22 -2.48 -10.89
CA GLN A 217 14.05 -2.89 -11.67
C GLN A 217 13.75 -4.39 -11.57
N ARG A 218 13.72 -4.93 -10.33
CA ARG A 218 13.51 -6.35 -10.06
C ARG A 218 12.70 -6.59 -8.79
N VAL A 219 12.16 -7.79 -8.66
CA VAL A 219 11.63 -8.32 -7.41
C VAL A 219 12.62 -9.35 -6.87
N GLN A 220 12.98 -9.25 -5.60
CA GLN A 220 13.82 -10.23 -4.91
C GLN A 220 12.98 -11.09 -3.98
N LYS A 221 13.19 -12.41 -4.04
CA LYS A 221 12.57 -13.39 -3.15
C LYS A 221 13.57 -13.83 -2.10
N PHE A 222 13.20 -13.71 -0.83
CA PHE A 222 13.97 -14.17 0.31
C PHE A 222 13.36 -15.47 0.83
N ALA A 223 14.16 -16.52 0.87
CA ALA A 223 13.78 -17.78 1.45
C ALA A 223 14.01 -17.77 2.96
N LYS A 224 13.10 -18.41 3.71
CA LYS A 224 13.36 -18.73 5.11
C LYS A 224 14.43 -19.83 5.15
N VAL A 225 15.50 -19.59 5.86
CA VAL A 225 16.60 -20.56 6.09
C VAL A 225 16.28 -21.38 7.35
#